data_5d49878faf833ea984de60d331268a21
#
_entry.id   5d49878faf833ea984de60d331268a21
#
_cell.length_a   1.000
_cell.length_b   1.000
_cell.length_c   1.000
_cell.angle_alpha   90.00
_cell.angle_beta   90.00
_cell.angle_gamma   90.00
#
_symmetry.space_group_name_H-M   'P 1'
#
loop_
_entity.id
_entity.type
_entity.pdbx_description
1 polymer ?
#
loop_
_entity_poly.entity_id
_entity_poly.type
_entity_poly.pdbx_seq_one_letter_code
_entity_poly.pdbx_strand_id
1 'polypeptide(L)'
;MKTFLTTNLIFLIISFWGINIKTDNLLEFQPVNRLERWLSYYNLKIADFTDTISVKKLNSDNIQCEYQSDAKDLYRQFFIASPNSKFLIDLDSYSLALEKNSGGKLVSYGSEVDTEVYLINIPEKVLSRILFCGADEKIEEAYWPNNDLVYILGFSRKIDSYFPTMYSYKISDSSMVIIQYHSPIDISKLDYLVKTRLKTINFK
;
A
#
# COMPACT_ATOMS: atom_id res chain seq x y z
N MET A 1 -25.47 48.10 58.50
CA MET A 1 -25.62 46.63 58.61
C MET A 1 -25.46 46.09 57.19
N LYS A 2 -24.29 45.51 56.86
CA LYS A 2 -24.00 44.94 55.53
C LYS A 2 -24.03 43.43 55.70
N THR A 3 -25.00 42.78 55.06
CA THR A 3 -25.11 41.30 55.00
C THR A 3 -24.27 40.79 53.86
N PHE A 4 -23.28 39.95 54.16
CA PHE A 4 -22.49 39.19 53.19
C PHE A 4 -23.25 37.93 52.78
N LEU A 5 -23.57 37.81 51.48
CA LEU A 5 -24.00 36.55 50.86
C LEU A 5 -22.75 35.73 50.52
N THR A 6 -22.58 34.60 51.13
CA THR A 6 -21.58 33.58 50.76
C THR A 6 -22.18 32.66 49.70
N THR A 7 -21.69 32.78 48.47
CA THR A 7 -22.06 31.90 47.39
C THR A 7 -21.19 30.63 47.46
N ASN A 8 -21.79 29.48 47.80
CA ASN A 8 -21.13 28.16 47.77
C ASN A 8 -21.03 27.71 46.30
N LEU A 9 -19.81 27.66 45.79
CA LEU A 9 -19.47 27.11 44.47
C LEU A 9 -19.25 25.61 44.64
N ILE A 10 -20.25 24.80 44.27
CA ILE A 10 -20.15 23.35 44.22
C ILE A 10 -19.35 23.00 42.97
N PHE A 11 -18.11 22.56 43.15
CA PHE A 11 -17.31 21.94 42.11
C PHE A 11 -17.82 20.52 41.87
N LEU A 12 -18.51 20.33 40.73
CA LEU A 12 -18.90 19.03 40.22
C LEU A 12 -17.66 18.38 39.57
N ILE A 13 -16.98 17.48 40.27
CA ILE A 13 -15.88 16.68 39.70
C ILE A 13 -16.53 15.59 38.85
N ILE A 14 -16.61 15.82 37.55
CA ILE A 14 -16.92 14.77 36.58
C ILE A 14 -15.65 13.95 36.42
N SER A 15 -15.59 12.81 37.12
CA SER A 15 -14.58 11.80 36.87
C SER A 15 -14.84 11.19 35.48
N PHE A 16 -14.09 11.67 34.47
CA PHE A 16 -13.95 10.99 33.20
C PHE A 16 -13.29 9.63 33.45
N TRP A 17 -14.08 8.59 33.51
CA TRP A 17 -13.57 7.24 33.31
C TRP A 17 -13.00 7.18 31.92
N GLY A 18 -11.67 7.29 31.80
CA GLY A 18 -10.93 7.07 30.58
C GLY A 18 -11.15 5.64 30.13
N ILE A 19 -12.01 5.48 29.14
CA ILE A 19 -12.02 4.28 28.32
C ILE A 19 -10.66 4.27 27.64
N ASN A 20 -9.72 3.49 28.17
CA ASN A 20 -8.51 3.11 27.48
C ASN A 20 -8.93 2.25 26.29
N ILE A 21 -9.30 2.90 25.19
CA ILE A 21 -9.29 2.26 23.88
C ILE A 21 -7.82 1.98 23.63
N LYS A 22 -7.39 0.74 23.92
CA LYS A 22 -6.16 0.21 23.35
C LYS A 22 -6.29 0.43 21.84
N THR A 23 -5.55 1.39 21.35
CA THR A 23 -5.27 1.55 19.93
C THR A 23 -4.39 0.36 19.55
N ASP A 24 -5.05 -0.79 19.36
CA ASP A 24 -4.39 -1.97 18.85
C ASP A 24 -3.85 -1.61 17.46
N ASN A 25 -2.53 -1.44 17.44
CA ASN A 25 -1.68 -1.45 16.24
C ASN A 25 -2.20 -0.60 15.06
N LEU A 26 -2.25 0.70 15.24
CA LEU A 26 -1.99 1.60 14.14
C LEU A 26 -0.68 1.12 13.52
N LEU A 27 -0.74 0.66 12.28
CA LEU A 27 0.40 0.30 11.45
C LEU A 27 1.49 1.33 11.73
N GLU A 28 2.55 0.90 12.38
CA GLU A 28 3.66 1.76 12.75
C GLU A 28 4.18 2.37 11.45
N PHE A 29 3.84 3.65 11.23
CA PHE A 29 4.25 4.40 10.04
C PHE A 29 5.76 4.55 10.13
N GLN A 30 6.46 3.53 9.68
CA GLN A 30 7.89 3.58 9.45
C GLN A 30 8.09 4.43 8.20
N PRO A 31 8.66 5.63 8.29
CA PRO A 31 9.03 6.42 7.12
C PRO A 31 10.32 5.85 6.50
N VAL A 32 10.39 4.53 6.38
CA VAL A 32 11.40 3.95 5.50
C VAL A 32 10.98 4.36 4.10
N ASN A 33 11.79 5.16 3.46
CA ASN A 33 11.58 5.54 2.07
C ASN A 33 11.55 4.25 1.23
N ARG A 34 10.35 3.72 1.02
CA ARG A 34 10.13 2.46 0.27
C ARG A 34 10.71 2.56 -1.13
N LEU A 35 10.61 3.75 -1.73
CA LEU A 35 11.21 4.04 -3.03
C LEU A 35 12.74 3.88 -2.98
N GLU A 36 13.41 4.53 -2.02
CA GLU A 36 14.87 4.42 -1.88
C GLU A 36 15.32 2.98 -1.61
N ARG A 37 14.57 2.25 -0.80
CA ARG A 37 14.86 0.84 -0.53
C ARG A 37 14.80 0.00 -1.80
N TRP A 38 13.75 0.16 -2.61
CA TRP A 38 13.58 -0.57 -3.85
C TRP A 38 14.66 -0.18 -4.88
N LEU A 39 14.89 1.11 -5.06
CA LEU A 39 15.95 1.62 -5.95
C LEU A 39 17.33 1.10 -5.54
N SER A 40 17.67 1.17 -4.25
CA SER A 40 18.95 0.70 -3.73
C SER A 40 19.15 -0.81 -3.89
N TYR A 41 18.07 -1.58 -3.69
CA TYR A 41 18.11 -3.04 -3.84
C TYR A 41 18.56 -3.46 -5.24
N TYR A 42 18.09 -2.74 -6.26
CA TYR A 42 18.41 -3.01 -7.66
C TYR A 42 19.54 -2.12 -8.21
N ASN A 43 20.15 -1.28 -7.37
CA ASN A 43 21.16 -0.30 -7.77
C ASN A 43 20.68 0.65 -8.87
N LEU A 44 19.44 1.16 -8.74
CA LEU A 44 18.79 2.07 -9.67
C LEU A 44 18.84 3.51 -9.16
N LYS A 45 18.73 4.49 -10.07
CA LYS A 45 18.58 5.90 -9.76
C LYS A 45 17.25 6.41 -10.31
N ILE A 46 16.54 7.20 -9.54
CA ILE A 46 15.26 7.77 -9.96
C ILE A 46 15.37 8.63 -11.22
N ALA A 47 16.52 9.32 -11.40
CA ALA A 47 16.78 10.16 -12.55
C ALA A 47 16.88 9.39 -13.88
N ASP A 48 17.09 8.07 -13.81
CA ASP A 48 17.24 7.23 -15.00
C ASP A 48 15.91 6.64 -15.50
N PHE A 49 14.81 6.96 -14.79
CA PHE A 49 13.44 6.69 -15.25
C PHE A 49 13.01 7.81 -16.19
N THR A 50 13.37 7.70 -17.45
CA THR A 50 13.19 8.76 -18.45
C THR A 50 12.18 8.44 -19.53
N ASP A 51 11.92 7.17 -19.78
CA ASP A 51 11.10 6.74 -20.91
C ASP A 51 9.63 6.68 -20.51
N THR A 52 8.88 7.74 -20.79
CA THR A 52 7.42 7.72 -20.66
C THR A 52 6.81 6.81 -21.72
N ILE A 53 6.33 5.62 -21.30
CA ILE A 53 5.75 4.64 -22.23
C ILE A 53 4.30 4.97 -22.54
N SER A 54 3.54 5.41 -21.53
CA SER A 54 2.09 5.59 -21.66
C SER A 54 1.57 6.57 -20.64
N VAL A 55 0.57 7.33 -21.04
CA VAL A 55 -0.28 8.12 -20.14
C VAL A 55 -1.70 7.61 -20.31
N LYS A 56 -2.30 7.10 -19.26
CA LYS A 56 -3.67 6.56 -19.25
C LYS A 56 -4.52 7.35 -18.27
N LYS A 57 -5.71 7.73 -18.69
CA LYS A 57 -6.75 8.13 -17.77
C LYS A 57 -7.58 6.88 -17.47
N LEU A 58 -7.68 6.51 -16.21
CA LEU A 58 -8.51 5.38 -15.82
C LEU A 58 -9.97 5.83 -15.92
N ASN A 59 -10.75 5.13 -16.74
CA ASN A 59 -12.17 5.43 -16.89
C ASN A 59 -12.93 4.98 -15.63
N SER A 60 -14.10 5.58 -15.41
CA SER A 60 -15.03 5.23 -14.32
C SER A 60 -15.50 3.77 -14.33
N ASP A 61 -15.22 3.03 -15.40
CA ASP A 61 -15.51 1.60 -15.56
C ASP A 61 -14.54 0.68 -14.83
N ASN A 62 -13.59 1.24 -14.07
CA ASN A 62 -12.76 0.46 -13.17
C ASN A 62 -13.65 -0.29 -12.18
N ILE A 63 -13.31 -1.55 -11.95
CA ILE A 63 -14.01 -2.38 -10.97
C ILE A 63 -13.95 -1.64 -9.64
N GLN A 64 -15.12 -1.21 -9.17
CA GLN A 64 -15.29 -0.61 -7.87
C GLN A 64 -16.26 -1.48 -7.08
N CYS A 65 -15.93 -1.74 -5.83
CA CYS A 65 -16.83 -2.44 -4.91
C CYS A 65 -16.72 -1.82 -3.51
N GLU A 66 -17.69 -2.17 -2.67
CA GLU A 66 -17.63 -1.77 -1.27
C GLU A 66 -16.47 -2.47 -0.58
N TYR A 67 -15.59 -1.70 0.04
CA TYR A 67 -14.54 -2.23 0.89
C TYR A 67 -15.09 -2.60 2.26
N GLN A 68 -15.05 -3.87 2.57
CA GLN A 68 -15.42 -4.40 3.89
C GLN A 68 -14.13 -4.69 4.68
N SER A 69 -13.88 -3.91 5.71
CA SER A 69 -12.77 -4.16 6.62
C SER A 69 -13.08 -5.35 7.52
N ASP A 70 -12.50 -6.50 7.24
CA ASP A 70 -12.52 -7.64 8.16
C ASP A 70 -11.29 -7.57 9.08
N ALA A 71 -11.51 -7.68 10.40
CA ALA A 71 -10.42 -7.79 11.37
C ALA A 71 -9.56 -9.05 11.19
N LYS A 72 -10.09 -10.05 10.47
CA LYS A 72 -9.40 -11.30 10.11
C LYS A 72 -8.66 -11.24 8.77
N ASP A 73 -8.71 -10.10 8.09
CA ASP A 73 -8.01 -9.94 6.81
C ASP A 73 -6.50 -10.10 6.99
N LEU A 74 -5.97 -11.21 6.46
CA LEU A 74 -4.56 -11.56 6.54
C LEU A 74 -3.68 -10.61 5.73
N TYR A 75 -4.23 -9.98 4.70
CA TYR A 75 -3.50 -9.09 3.79
C TYR A 75 -3.32 -7.69 4.34
N ARG A 76 -4.18 -7.25 5.28
CA ARG A 76 -4.18 -5.88 5.82
C ARG A 76 -2.81 -5.42 6.33
N GLN A 77 -2.02 -6.34 6.88
CA GLN A 77 -0.67 -6.03 7.37
C GLN A 77 0.34 -5.66 6.27
N PHE A 78 0.02 -5.96 5.00
CA PHE A 78 0.84 -5.66 3.84
C PHE A 78 0.37 -4.41 3.09
N PHE A 79 -0.79 -3.87 3.43
CA PHE A 79 -1.32 -2.65 2.82
C PHE A 79 -0.41 -1.46 3.08
N ILE A 80 -0.29 -0.59 2.10
CA ILE A 80 0.61 0.56 2.12
C ILE A 80 -0.22 1.83 2.24
N ALA A 81 -0.20 2.44 3.43
CA ALA A 81 -1.01 3.60 3.75
C ALA A 81 -0.43 4.90 3.16
N SER A 82 -1.32 5.78 2.69
CA SER A 82 -1.00 7.18 2.38
C SER A 82 -0.58 7.95 3.64
N PRO A 83 0.16 9.07 3.53
CA PRO A 83 0.62 9.84 4.70
C PRO A 83 -0.50 10.26 5.65
N ASN A 84 -1.70 10.55 5.14
CA ASN A 84 -2.87 10.91 5.94
C ASN A 84 -3.74 9.71 6.35
N SER A 85 -3.32 8.48 6.01
CA SER A 85 -4.02 7.22 6.28
C SER A 85 -5.46 7.13 5.74
N LYS A 86 -5.84 7.99 4.77
CA LYS A 86 -7.16 7.93 4.13
C LYS A 86 -7.23 6.93 2.99
N PHE A 87 -6.08 6.61 2.39
CA PHE A 87 -5.96 5.65 1.31
C PHE A 87 -4.98 4.54 1.65
N LEU A 88 -5.26 3.35 1.14
CA LEU A 88 -4.35 2.21 1.20
C LEU A 88 -4.13 1.67 -0.21
N ILE A 89 -2.93 1.17 -0.46
CA ILE A 89 -2.63 0.34 -1.64
C ILE A 89 -2.53 -1.11 -1.21
N ASP A 90 -3.24 -1.96 -1.91
CA ASP A 90 -3.15 -3.41 -1.82
C ASP A 90 -2.50 -3.95 -3.10
N LEU A 91 -1.38 -4.66 -2.92
CA LEU A 91 -0.59 -5.26 -4.00
C LEU A 91 -0.72 -6.79 -4.03
N ASP A 92 -1.32 -7.39 -2.99
CA ASP A 92 -1.10 -8.81 -2.69
C ASP A 92 -2.37 -9.65 -2.64
N SER A 93 -3.52 -9.07 -2.28
CA SER A 93 -4.72 -9.85 -1.99
C SER A 93 -5.26 -10.61 -3.21
N TYR A 94 -5.01 -10.12 -4.42
CA TYR A 94 -5.38 -10.82 -5.65
C TYR A 94 -4.41 -11.98 -5.97
N SER A 95 -3.11 -11.73 -5.85
CA SER A 95 -2.09 -12.65 -6.37
C SER A 95 -1.65 -13.73 -5.37
N LEU A 96 -1.85 -13.52 -4.05
CA LEU A 96 -1.39 -14.46 -3.02
C LEU A 96 -2.56 -15.22 -2.38
N ALA A 97 -2.42 -16.52 -2.18
CA ALA A 97 -3.32 -17.32 -1.35
C ALA A 97 -2.72 -17.48 0.06
N LEU A 98 -3.11 -16.61 1.00
CA LEU A 98 -2.58 -16.59 2.36
C LEU A 98 -3.43 -17.40 3.34
N GLU A 99 -2.76 -18.21 4.14
CA GLU A 99 -3.35 -18.95 5.25
C GLU A 99 -2.47 -18.86 6.51
N LYS A 100 -3.06 -19.13 7.68
CA LYS A 100 -2.29 -19.38 8.90
C LYS A 100 -2.14 -20.89 9.11
N ASN A 101 -0.91 -21.36 9.25
CA ASN A 101 -0.67 -22.76 9.63
C ASN A 101 -1.04 -22.99 11.12
N SER A 102 -0.95 -24.24 11.56
CA SER A 102 -1.25 -24.64 12.96
C SER A 102 -0.41 -23.90 14.01
N GLY A 103 0.76 -23.40 13.65
CA GLY A 103 1.62 -22.58 14.50
C GLY A 103 1.36 -21.05 14.39
N GLY A 104 0.30 -20.62 13.70
CA GLY A 104 -0.07 -19.21 13.53
C GLY A 104 0.79 -18.43 12.54
N LYS A 105 1.75 -19.07 11.84
CA LYS A 105 2.61 -18.43 10.84
C LYS A 105 1.88 -18.32 9.50
N LEU A 106 2.11 -17.23 8.78
CA LEU A 106 1.58 -17.06 7.43
C LEU A 106 2.29 -17.97 6.44
N VAL A 107 1.48 -18.59 5.60
CA VAL A 107 1.92 -19.47 4.52
C VAL A 107 1.19 -19.07 3.25
N SER A 108 1.88 -19.08 2.11
CA SER A 108 1.26 -18.97 0.79
C SER A 108 1.43 -20.27 0.01
N TYR A 109 0.34 -20.79 -0.54
CA TYR A 109 0.31 -22.04 -1.34
C TYR A 109 0.28 -21.80 -2.84
N GLY A 110 0.67 -20.63 -3.27
CA GLY A 110 0.72 -20.26 -4.68
C GLY A 110 0.48 -18.79 -4.88
N SER A 111 0.61 -18.39 -6.12
CA SER A 111 0.30 -17.05 -6.58
C SER A 111 -0.35 -17.14 -7.96
N GLU A 112 -1.25 -16.22 -8.23
CA GLU A 112 -1.74 -16.01 -9.59
C GLU A 112 -0.60 -15.49 -10.49
N VAL A 113 -0.74 -15.74 -11.80
CA VAL A 113 0.23 -15.26 -12.79
C VAL A 113 0.06 -13.76 -13.00
N ASP A 114 -1.19 -13.31 -12.97
CA ASP A 114 -1.55 -11.90 -13.11
C ASP A 114 -1.52 -11.19 -11.76
N THR A 115 -1.45 -9.86 -11.79
CA THR A 115 -1.46 -9.03 -10.60
C THR A 115 -2.50 -7.92 -10.74
N GLU A 116 -3.33 -7.74 -9.72
CA GLU A 116 -4.18 -6.57 -9.58
C GLU A 116 -3.67 -5.66 -8.46
N VAL A 117 -3.75 -4.35 -8.67
CA VAL A 117 -3.46 -3.36 -7.65
C VAL A 117 -4.73 -2.61 -7.32
N TYR A 118 -5.05 -2.58 -6.03
CA TYR A 118 -6.23 -1.89 -5.53
C TYR A 118 -5.87 -0.65 -4.73
N LEU A 119 -6.65 0.41 -4.97
CA LEU A 119 -6.74 1.59 -4.11
C LEU A 119 -7.97 1.44 -3.22
N ILE A 120 -7.76 1.53 -1.91
CA ILE A 120 -8.83 1.52 -0.92
C ILE A 120 -9.01 2.94 -0.39
N ASN A 121 -10.19 3.53 -0.61
CA ASN A 121 -10.60 4.79 -0.01
C ASN A 121 -11.33 4.49 1.31
N ILE A 122 -10.65 4.68 2.44
CA ILE A 122 -11.18 4.31 3.76
C ILE A 122 -12.42 5.13 4.15
N PRO A 123 -12.42 6.49 4.01
CA PRO A 123 -13.59 7.30 4.31
C PRO A 123 -14.86 6.92 3.52
N GLU A 124 -14.69 6.60 2.26
CA GLU A 124 -15.80 6.27 1.36
C GLU A 124 -16.14 4.77 1.33
N LYS A 125 -15.29 3.95 1.94
CA LYS A 125 -15.38 2.47 1.91
C LYS A 125 -15.44 1.92 0.49
N VAL A 126 -14.63 2.48 -0.40
CA VAL A 126 -14.55 2.08 -1.81
C VAL A 126 -13.20 1.40 -2.05
N LEU A 127 -13.26 0.25 -2.70
CA LEU A 127 -12.11 -0.46 -3.28
C LEU A 127 -12.16 -0.28 -4.79
N SER A 128 -11.09 0.22 -5.37
CA SER A 128 -10.99 0.47 -6.83
C SER A 128 -9.76 -0.22 -7.38
N ARG A 129 -9.93 -1.03 -8.44
CA ARG A 129 -8.78 -1.57 -9.19
C ARG A 129 -8.17 -0.47 -10.03
N ILE A 130 -6.93 -0.10 -9.73
CA ILE A 130 -6.20 0.97 -10.43
C ILE A 130 -5.17 0.44 -11.44
N LEU A 131 -4.77 -0.83 -11.31
CA LEU A 131 -3.84 -1.46 -12.24
C LEU A 131 -4.16 -2.95 -12.36
N PHE A 132 -4.08 -3.46 -13.58
CA PHE A 132 -4.05 -4.89 -13.90
C PHE A 132 -2.81 -5.17 -14.74
N CYS A 133 -2.02 -6.14 -14.32
CA CYS A 133 -0.78 -6.55 -14.95
C CYS A 133 -0.87 -8.03 -15.31
N GLY A 134 -0.54 -8.37 -16.56
CA GLY A 134 -0.40 -9.75 -16.99
C GLY A 134 0.95 -10.36 -16.65
N ALA A 135 1.21 -11.56 -17.16
CA ALA A 135 2.40 -12.37 -16.87
C ALA A 135 3.76 -11.71 -17.18
N ASP A 136 3.76 -10.69 -18.05
CA ASP A 136 4.97 -9.96 -18.43
C ASP A 136 5.29 -8.79 -17.50
N GLU A 137 4.51 -8.60 -16.44
CA GLU A 137 4.68 -7.51 -15.48
C GLU A 137 4.72 -8.07 -14.06
N LYS A 138 5.59 -7.52 -13.24
CA LYS A 138 5.74 -7.90 -11.85
C LYS A 138 5.71 -6.68 -10.97
N ILE A 139 4.76 -6.61 -10.05
CA ILE A 139 4.65 -5.52 -9.08
C ILE A 139 5.31 -5.94 -7.76
N GLU A 140 6.11 -5.06 -7.18
CA GLU A 140 6.90 -5.40 -5.99
C GLU A 140 6.72 -4.43 -4.81
N GLU A 141 6.50 -3.14 -5.08
CA GLU A 141 6.45 -2.15 -4.01
C GLU A 141 5.51 -1.00 -4.40
N ALA A 142 5.09 -0.21 -3.40
CA ALA A 142 4.48 1.08 -3.63
C ALA A 142 4.98 2.13 -2.64
N TYR A 143 4.97 3.39 -3.06
CA TYR A 143 5.42 4.53 -2.28
C TYR A 143 4.52 5.74 -2.51
N TRP A 144 4.22 6.45 -1.44
CA TRP A 144 3.42 7.67 -1.45
C TRP A 144 4.31 8.90 -1.30
N PRO A 145 4.60 9.67 -2.38
CA PRO A 145 5.26 10.97 -2.25
C PRO A 145 4.42 11.99 -1.48
N ASN A 146 3.08 11.90 -1.61
CA ASN A 146 2.11 12.74 -0.91
C ASN A 146 0.74 12.04 -0.88
N ASN A 147 -0.31 12.74 -0.43
CA ASN A 147 -1.65 12.17 -0.29
C ASN A 147 -2.42 11.97 -1.61
N ASP A 148 -1.96 12.54 -2.70
CA ASP A 148 -2.62 12.52 -4.01
C ASP A 148 -1.88 11.70 -5.06
N LEU A 149 -0.63 11.30 -4.77
CA LEU A 149 0.24 10.61 -5.70
C LEU A 149 0.80 9.35 -5.10
N VAL A 150 0.72 8.24 -5.83
CA VAL A 150 1.36 6.97 -5.48
C VAL A 150 2.21 6.46 -6.65
N TYR A 151 3.42 6.00 -6.34
CA TYR A 151 4.27 5.25 -7.25
C TYR A 151 4.10 3.76 -6.96
N ILE A 152 3.75 2.99 -7.98
CA ILE A 152 3.74 1.52 -7.96
C ILE A 152 4.96 1.08 -8.73
N LEU A 153 5.79 0.23 -8.13
CA LEU A 153 7.13 -0.11 -8.60
C LEU A 153 7.20 -1.58 -8.94
N GLY A 154 7.82 -1.87 -10.06
CA GLY A 154 7.93 -3.24 -10.54
C GLY A 154 8.77 -3.36 -11.80
N PHE A 155 8.46 -4.36 -12.60
CA PHE A 155 9.18 -4.68 -13.83
C PHE A 155 8.21 -5.02 -14.95
N SER A 156 8.58 -4.63 -16.17
CA SER A 156 7.97 -5.13 -17.39
C SER A 156 8.97 -6.00 -18.14
N ARG A 157 8.54 -7.20 -18.56
CA ARG A 157 9.36 -8.09 -19.37
C ARG A 157 9.20 -7.76 -20.85
N LYS A 158 10.32 -7.63 -21.56
CA LYS A 158 10.36 -7.52 -23.02
C LYS A 158 11.31 -8.58 -23.54
N ILE A 159 10.78 -9.57 -24.27
CA ILE A 159 11.51 -10.75 -24.73
C ILE A 159 12.10 -11.47 -23.50
N ASP A 160 13.41 -11.45 -23.29
CA ASP A 160 14.11 -12.10 -22.18
C ASP A 160 14.72 -11.12 -21.20
N SER A 161 14.28 -9.85 -21.22
CA SER A 161 14.84 -8.78 -20.42
C SER A 161 13.78 -8.12 -19.54
N TYR A 162 14.14 -7.80 -18.28
CA TYR A 162 13.27 -7.12 -17.34
C TYR A 162 13.69 -5.66 -17.19
N PHE A 163 12.74 -4.75 -17.44
CA PHE A 163 12.94 -3.32 -17.33
C PHE A 163 12.22 -2.80 -16.08
N PRO A 164 12.93 -2.16 -15.15
CA PRO A 164 12.30 -1.47 -14.03
C PRO A 164 11.24 -0.49 -14.53
N THR A 165 10.05 -0.58 -13.96
CA THR A 165 8.89 0.19 -14.39
C THR A 165 8.22 0.84 -13.18
N MET A 166 7.89 2.12 -13.31
CA MET A 166 7.16 2.90 -12.33
C MET A 166 5.82 3.35 -12.91
N TYR A 167 4.75 3.01 -12.22
CA TYR A 167 3.39 3.46 -12.50
C TYR A 167 3.06 4.59 -11.53
N SER A 168 3.02 5.81 -12.02
CA SER A 168 2.72 7.02 -11.26
C SER A 168 1.22 7.29 -11.34
N TYR A 169 0.46 6.98 -10.29
CA TYR A 169 -0.98 7.16 -10.25
C TYR A 169 -1.36 8.38 -9.42
N LYS A 170 -2.13 9.29 -10.02
CA LYS A 170 -2.67 10.47 -9.37
C LYS A 170 -4.17 10.28 -9.07
N ILE A 171 -4.54 10.41 -7.79
CA ILE A 171 -5.89 10.10 -7.31
C ILE A 171 -6.89 11.14 -7.81
N SER A 172 -6.57 12.43 -7.69
CA SER A 172 -7.49 13.54 -7.94
C SER A 172 -8.07 13.58 -9.34
N ASP A 173 -7.35 13.05 -10.33
CA ASP A 173 -7.79 13.03 -11.74
C ASP A 173 -7.83 11.61 -12.33
N SER A 174 -7.57 10.60 -11.51
CA SER A 174 -7.53 9.18 -11.91
C SER A 174 -6.60 8.92 -13.09
N SER A 175 -5.49 9.63 -13.17
CA SER A 175 -4.51 9.48 -14.24
C SER A 175 -3.34 8.60 -13.82
N MET A 176 -2.81 7.83 -14.77
CA MET A 176 -1.64 7.01 -14.60
C MET A 176 -0.62 7.29 -15.68
N VAL A 177 0.62 7.56 -15.27
CA VAL A 177 1.78 7.69 -16.14
C VAL A 177 2.68 6.49 -15.92
N ILE A 178 3.05 5.80 -17.00
CA ILE A 178 3.96 4.65 -16.95
C ILE A 178 5.32 5.10 -17.44
N ILE A 179 6.31 4.98 -16.56
CA ILE A 179 7.69 5.41 -16.81
C ILE A 179 8.60 4.19 -16.68
N GLN A 180 9.46 4.00 -17.66
CA GLN A 180 10.38 2.87 -17.69
C GLN A 180 11.83 3.34 -17.54
N TYR A 181 12.61 2.52 -16.87
CA TYR A 181 14.06 2.66 -16.80
C TYR A 181 14.67 2.33 -18.17
N HIS A 182 15.69 3.07 -18.57
CA HIS A 182 16.29 2.95 -19.91
C HIS A 182 17.02 1.64 -20.19
N SER A 183 17.39 0.89 -19.15
CA SER A 183 18.17 -0.35 -19.26
C SER A 183 17.52 -1.52 -18.52
N PRO A 184 17.66 -2.76 -19.02
CA PRO A 184 17.19 -3.93 -18.31
C PRO A 184 18.07 -4.25 -17.10
N ILE A 185 17.52 -5.05 -16.18
CA ILE A 185 18.26 -5.61 -15.05
C ILE A 185 18.40 -7.13 -15.18
N ASP A 186 19.35 -7.68 -14.42
CA ASP A 186 19.55 -9.11 -14.31
C ASP A 186 18.40 -9.77 -13.53
N ILE A 187 17.76 -10.77 -14.13
CA ILE A 187 16.64 -11.52 -13.57
C ILE A 187 16.99 -12.25 -12.27
N SER A 188 18.25 -12.59 -12.05
CA SER A 188 18.71 -13.30 -10.84
C SER A 188 18.45 -12.52 -9.55
N LYS A 189 18.13 -11.21 -9.66
CA LYS A 189 17.84 -10.30 -8.54
C LYS A 189 16.36 -10.12 -8.24
N LEU A 190 15.43 -10.82 -8.90
CA LEU A 190 13.98 -10.63 -8.73
C LEU A 190 13.42 -11.34 -7.48
N ASP A 191 14.11 -11.24 -6.36
CA ASP A 191 13.72 -11.82 -5.07
C ASP A 191 13.41 -10.77 -3.97
N TYR A 192 13.27 -9.51 -4.37
CA TYR A 192 12.97 -8.40 -3.48
C TYR A 192 11.79 -8.67 -2.54
N LEU A 193 10.67 -9.15 -3.07
CA LEU A 193 9.45 -9.39 -2.29
C LEU A 193 9.70 -10.31 -1.09
N VAL A 194 10.28 -11.49 -1.35
CA VAL A 194 10.53 -12.51 -0.31
C VAL A 194 11.63 -12.09 0.66
N LYS A 195 12.58 -11.26 0.23
CA LYS A 195 13.66 -10.76 1.09
C LYS A 195 13.28 -9.50 1.89
N THR A 196 12.25 -8.78 1.47
CA THR A 196 11.88 -7.49 2.07
C THR A 196 10.45 -7.45 2.56
N ARG A 197 9.50 -7.12 1.69
CA ARG A 197 8.12 -6.81 2.03
C ARG A 197 7.33 -8.03 2.51
N LEU A 198 7.52 -9.18 1.90
CA LEU A 198 6.80 -10.42 2.20
C LEU A 198 7.66 -11.44 2.98
N LYS A 199 8.76 -11.00 3.60
CA LYS A 199 9.72 -11.87 4.32
C LYS A 199 9.12 -12.69 5.48
N THR A 200 7.93 -12.33 5.95
CA THR A 200 7.22 -13.04 7.02
C THR A 200 6.35 -14.18 6.50
N ILE A 201 6.18 -14.29 5.18
CA ILE A 201 5.39 -15.33 4.54
C ILE A 201 6.30 -16.52 4.20
N ASN A 202 5.86 -17.73 4.55
CA ASN A 202 6.50 -18.95 4.11
C ASN A 202 5.85 -19.41 2.81
N PHE A 203 6.55 -19.25 1.69
CA PHE A 203 6.12 -19.73 0.37
C PHE A 203 6.38 -21.22 0.24
N LYS A 204 5.38 -22.01 -0.19
CA LYS A 204 5.43 -23.47 -0.38
C LYS A 204 5.28 -23.83 -1.84
#